data_a166c689d6d00b9b8cef5f838191a124
#
_entry.id   a166c689d6d00b9b8cef5f838191a124
#
_cell.length_a   1.000
_cell.length_b   1.000
_cell.length_c   1.000
_cell.angle_alpha   90.00
_cell.angle_beta   90.00
_cell.angle_gamma   90.00
#
_symmetry.space_group_name_H-M   'P 1'
#
loop_
_entity.id
_entity.type
_entity.pdbx_description
1 polymer ?
#
loop_
_entity_poly.entity_id
_entity_poly.type
_entity_poly.pdbx_seq_one_letter_code
_entity_poly.pdbx_strand_id
1 'polypeptide(L)'
;ILYSFTCLAQTNFEKHFTKKSLRIDFALSGNWDFQAAAIQQLREEPVWAGPVKNLIDPFGYGGYYINVYDKAGKELIYSRGFNTLFEEWRSTEQAKTETQSWTNSISIPYPKAPVIIEITARDKADMQFHLLLKQEIDPASIFIDRGKLKENRITKIQYNGDSSGKVDLVFLAEGYTADEQEKFVADAKRF
;
A
#
# COMPACT_ATOMS: atom_id res chain seq x y z
N ILE A 1 -34.50 -22.98 7.46
CA ILE A 1 -33.51 -21.92 7.55
C ILE A 1 -32.69 -22.01 6.25
N LEU A 2 -32.94 -21.10 5.28
CA LEU A 2 -32.14 -20.99 4.06
C LEU A 2 -30.90 -20.17 4.39
N TYR A 3 -29.73 -20.78 4.37
CA TYR A 3 -28.47 -20.07 4.34
C TYR A 3 -28.20 -19.59 2.91
N SER A 4 -28.38 -18.29 2.68
CA SER A 4 -27.94 -17.64 1.44
C SER A 4 -26.43 -17.53 1.47
N PHE A 5 -25.72 -18.40 0.77
CA PHE A 5 -24.29 -18.19 0.47
C PHE A 5 -24.21 -17.07 -0.57
N THR A 6 -23.90 -15.87 -0.14
CA THR A 6 -23.43 -14.83 -1.04
C THR A 6 -22.06 -15.26 -1.55
N CYS A 7 -22.01 -15.83 -2.75
CA CYS A 7 -20.78 -16.02 -3.49
C CYS A 7 -20.26 -14.60 -3.81
N LEU A 8 -19.27 -14.10 -3.05
CA LEU A 8 -18.56 -12.89 -3.40
C LEU A 8 -17.87 -13.19 -4.73
N ALA A 9 -18.37 -12.59 -5.81
CA ALA A 9 -17.74 -12.68 -7.11
C ALA A 9 -16.30 -12.19 -6.96
N GLN A 10 -15.33 -13.07 -7.23
CA GLN A 10 -13.93 -12.72 -7.15
C GLN A 10 -13.63 -11.61 -8.16
N THR A 11 -13.19 -10.45 -7.69
CA THR A 11 -12.84 -9.32 -8.55
C THR A 11 -11.77 -9.74 -9.56
N ASN A 12 -12.06 -9.52 -10.84
CA ASN A 12 -11.15 -9.91 -11.93
C ASN A 12 -10.06 -8.85 -12.08
N PHE A 13 -8.82 -9.22 -11.76
CA PHE A 13 -7.65 -8.34 -11.88
C PHE A 13 -7.52 -7.75 -13.29
N GLU A 14 -7.59 -8.59 -14.32
CA GLU A 14 -7.39 -8.18 -15.72
C GLU A 14 -8.48 -7.22 -16.23
N LYS A 15 -9.64 -7.23 -15.61
CA LYS A 15 -10.73 -6.28 -15.92
C LYS A 15 -10.37 -4.87 -15.49
N HIS A 16 -9.80 -4.71 -14.30
CA HIS A 16 -9.66 -3.41 -13.64
C HIS A 16 -8.24 -2.85 -13.63
N PHE A 17 -7.22 -3.73 -13.70
CA PHE A 17 -5.83 -3.36 -13.44
C PHE A 17 -4.87 -3.82 -14.53
N THR A 18 -3.71 -3.16 -14.56
CA THR A 18 -2.53 -3.56 -15.33
C THR A 18 -1.50 -4.20 -14.40
N LYS A 19 -0.44 -4.79 -14.96
CA LYS A 19 0.68 -5.36 -14.17
C LYS A 19 1.68 -4.32 -13.66
N LYS A 20 1.32 -3.04 -13.67
CA LYS A 20 2.06 -1.94 -13.06
C LYS A 20 1.50 -1.63 -11.68
N SER A 21 2.24 -0.84 -10.89
CA SER A 21 1.77 -0.30 -9.61
C SER A 21 1.46 1.18 -9.73
N LEU A 22 0.46 1.63 -8.98
CA LEU A 22 0.29 3.01 -8.62
C LEU A 22 0.74 3.17 -7.16
N ARG A 23 1.90 3.81 -6.95
CA ARG A 23 2.34 4.21 -5.62
C ARG A 23 1.67 5.51 -5.23
N ILE A 24 1.13 5.54 -4.05
CA ILE A 24 0.44 6.67 -3.43
C ILE A 24 1.25 7.06 -2.22
N ASP A 25 1.94 8.20 -2.30
CA ASP A 25 2.59 8.80 -1.16
C ASP A 25 1.62 9.78 -0.52
N PHE A 26 1.41 9.66 0.79
CA PHE A 26 0.46 10.47 1.53
C PHE A 26 0.98 10.82 2.92
N ALA A 27 0.60 11.98 3.42
CA ALA A 27 0.85 12.37 4.79
C ALA A 27 -0.29 11.89 5.70
N LEU A 28 0.07 11.38 6.87
CA LEU A 28 -0.79 11.32 8.04
C LEU A 28 -0.32 12.39 9.00
N SER A 29 -1.22 13.26 9.42
CA SER A 29 -0.92 14.38 10.31
C SER A 29 -1.91 14.42 11.47
N GLY A 30 -1.45 14.79 12.66
CA GLY A 30 -2.32 14.91 13.81
C GLY A 30 -1.61 14.65 15.14
N ASN A 31 -2.39 14.25 16.12
CA ASN A 31 -1.94 13.97 17.48
C ASN A 31 -2.77 12.82 18.11
N TRP A 32 -2.81 12.73 19.43
CA TRP A 32 -3.59 11.73 20.16
C TRP A 32 -5.08 11.70 19.77
N ASP A 33 -5.72 12.88 19.69
CA ASP A 33 -7.18 12.99 19.50
C ASP A 33 -7.59 13.13 18.03
N PHE A 34 -6.70 13.64 17.19
CA PHE A 34 -7.02 14.05 15.84
C PHE A 34 -6.05 13.45 14.84
N GLN A 35 -6.57 13.09 13.67
CA GLN A 35 -5.75 12.73 12.50
C GLN A 35 -6.42 13.14 11.20
N ALA A 36 -5.59 13.43 10.22
CA ALA A 36 -5.98 13.74 8.84
C ALA A 36 -5.01 13.07 7.86
N ALA A 37 -5.47 12.83 6.65
CA ALA A 37 -4.65 12.30 5.55
C ALA A 37 -4.71 13.23 4.34
N ALA A 38 -3.58 13.35 3.63
CA ALA A 38 -3.49 14.10 2.37
C ALA A 38 -2.53 13.40 1.39
N ILE A 39 -2.92 13.27 0.13
CA ILE A 39 -2.03 12.76 -0.92
C ILE A 39 -0.94 13.79 -1.19
N GLN A 40 0.30 13.33 -1.24
CA GLN A 40 1.48 14.14 -1.56
C GLN A 40 1.94 13.89 -3.00
N GLN A 41 1.97 12.62 -3.43
CA GLN A 41 2.42 12.25 -4.76
C GLN A 41 1.74 10.98 -5.23
N LEU A 42 1.52 10.88 -6.54
CA LEU A 42 1.14 9.65 -7.23
C LEU A 42 2.26 9.28 -8.20
N ARG A 43 2.66 8.01 -8.21
CA ARG A 43 3.72 7.54 -9.09
C ARG A 43 3.36 6.22 -9.75
N GLU A 44 3.58 6.14 -11.06
CA GLU A 44 3.53 4.87 -11.78
C GLU A 44 4.85 4.10 -11.58
N GLU A 45 4.76 2.84 -11.17
CA GLU A 45 5.91 1.95 -11.06
C GLU A 45 5.74 0.77 -12.02
N PRO A 46 6.84 0.22 -12.55
CA PRO A 46 6.80 -0.68 -13.72
C PRO A 46 6.18 -2.05 -13.43
N VAL A 47 6.17 -2.49 -12.16
CA VAL A 47 5.76 -3.85 -11.80
C VAL A 47 4.81 -3.83 -10.60
N TRP A 48 3.72 -4.58 -10.71
CA TRP A 48 2.88 -4.97 -9.59
C TRP A 48 3.38 -6.29 -9.01
N ALA A 49 3.95 -6.25 -7.82
CA ALA A 49 4.45 -7.43 -7.11
C ALA A 49 3.42 -8.05 -6.14
N GLY A 50 2.27 -7.42 -5.96
CA GLY A 50 1.21 -7.91 -5.07
C GLY A 50 0.32 -8.98 -5.71
N PRO A 51 -0.72 -9.43 -4.98
CA PRO A 51 -1.62 -10.48 -5.44
C PRO A 51 -2.44 -10.05 -6.66
N VAL A 52 -2.68 -11.00 -7.57
CA VAL A 52 -3.60 -10.87 -8.72
C VAL A 52 -4.91 -11.63 -8.49
N LYS A 53 -5.02 -12.28 -7.34
CA LYS A 53 -6.23 -12.95 -6.83
C LYS A 53 -6.49 -12.44 -5.41
N ASN A 54 -7.73 -12.63 -4.92
CA ASN A 54 -8.12 -12.18 -3.57
C ASN A 54 -7.78 -10.69 -3.35
N LEU A 55 -8.24 -9.87 -4.29
CA LEU A 55 -7.94 -8.42 -4.31
C LEU A 55 -8.62 -7.66 -3.18
N ILE A 56 -9.67 -8.23 -2.60
CA ILE A 56 -10.39 -7.68 -1.46
C ILE A 56 -9.90 -8.39 -0.20
N ASP A 57 -9.40 -7.62 0.75
CA ASP A 57 -8.98 -8.11 2.06
C ASP A 57 -10.22 -8.37 2.94
N PRO A 58 -10.51 -9.64 3.29
CA PRO A 58 -11.69 -9.99 4.08
C PRO A 58 -11.47 -9.91 5.59
N PHE A 59 -10.22 -9.70 6.05
CA PHE A 59 -9.88 -9.92 7.46
C PHE A 59 -10.18 -8.71 8.35
N GLY A 60 -10.15 -7.50 7.79
CA GLY A 60 -10.35 -6.29 8.59
C GLY A 60 -9.23 -6.04 9.60
N TYR A 61 -8.00 -6.50 9.36
CA TYR A 61 -6.87 -6.27 10.23
C TYR A 61 -6.15 -4.96 9.92
N GLY A 62 -5.42 -4.42 10.92
CA GLY A 62 -4.67 -3.19 10.80
C GLY A 62 -5.40 -1.97 11.36
N GLY A 63 -4.64 -0.90 11.56
CA GLY A 63 -5.16 0.41 12.01
C GLY A 63 -5.75 1.23 10.87
N TYR A 64 -5.35 0.94 9.65
CA TYR A 64 -5.80 1.63 8.43
C TYR A 64 -6.23 0.65 7.35
N TYR A 65 -7.09 1.15 6.43
CA TYR A 65 -7.42 0.47 5.19
C TYR A 65 -7.33 1.42 4.02
N ILE A 66 -6.84 0.89 2.88
CA ILE A 66 -7.07 1.48 1.58
C ILE A 66 -8.15 0.68 0.88
N ASN A 67 -9.17 1.38 0.37
CA ASN A 67 -10.22 0.84 -0.46
C ASN A 67 -10.18 1.53 -1.82
N VAL A 68 -10.29 0.75 -2.89
CA VAL A 68 -10.32 1.25 -4.27
C VAL A 68 -11.62 0.83 -4.91
N TYR A 69 -12.38 1.81 -5.37
CA TYR A 69 -13.67 1.60 -6.02
C TYR A 69 -13.57 1.96 -7.50
N ASP A 70 -14.18 1.15 -8.35
CA ASP A 70 -14.46 1.56 -9.72
C ASP A 70 -15.37 2.80 -9.72
N LYS A 71 -14.93 3.88 -10.37
CA LYS A 71 -15.71 5.13 -10.40
C LYS A 71 -17.06 4.96 -11.08
N ALA A 72 -17.13 4.18 -12.16
CA ALA A 72 -18.34 3.99 -12.94
C ALA A 72 -19.39 3.15 -12.20
N GLY A 73 -18.97 2.00 -11.67
CA GLY A 73 -19.88 1.03 -11.01
C GLY A 73 -19.97 1.19 -9.50
N LYS A 74 -19.09 1.99 -8.89
CA LYS A 74 -18.94 2.10 -7.42
C LYS A 74 -18.67 0.76 -6.73
N GLU A 75 -18.17 -0.22 -7.47
CA GLU A 75 -17.79 -1.53 -6.99
C GLU A 75 -16.44 -1.45 -6.28
N LEU A 76 -16.31 -2.08 -5.11
CA LEU A 76 -15.01 -2.26 -4.44
C LEU A 76 -14.19 -3.26 -5.25
N ILE A 77 -13.05 -2.83 -5.81
CA ILE A 77 -12.21 -3.63 -6.71
C ILE A 77 -10.87 -4.01 -6.10
N TYR A 78 -10.45 -3.31 -5.05
CA TYR A 78 -9.25 -3.65 -4.29
C TYR A 78 -9.37 -3.10 -2.87
N SER A 79 -8.89 -3.86 -1.88
CA SER A 79 -8.73 -3.37 -0.52
C SER A 79 -7.56 -4.03 0.18
N ARG A 80 -6.93 -3.31 1.12
CA ARG A 80 -5.86 -3.82 1.95
C ARG A 80 -5.76 -3.08 3.27
N GLY A 81 -5.62 -3.85 4.36
CA GLY A 81 -5.27 -3.31 5.68
C GLY A 81 -3.78 -3.06 5.83
N PHE A 82 -3.40 -2.03 6.58
CA PHE A 82 -2.01 -1.70 6.88
C PHE A 82 -1.88 -0.99 8.22
N ASN A 83 -0.64 -0.91 8.73
CA ASN A 83 -0.28 -0.15 9.92
C ASN A 83 0.79 0.88 9.58
N THR A 84 0.99 1.86 10.42
CA THR A 84 1.97 2.93 10.24
C THR A 84 2.69 3.25 11.55
N LEU A 85 3.92 3.75 11.46
CA LEU A 85 4.64 4.28 12.62
C LEU A 85 3.95 5.51 13.22
N PHE A 86 3.18 6.26 12.39
CA PHE A 86 2.38 7.38 12.90
C PHE A 86 1.30 6.92 13.89
N GLU A 87 0.64 5.79 13.62
CA GLU A 87 -0.33 5.22 14.57
C GLU A 87 0.32 4.81 15.90
N GLU A 88 1.51 4.20 15.80
CA GLU A 88 2.29 3.81 16.97
C GLU A 88 2.69 5.05 17.79
N TRP A 89 3.25 6.09 17.14
CA TRP A 89 3.57 7.35 17.78
C TRP A 89 2.34 8.00 18.43
N ARG A 90 1.17 7.99 17.78
CA ARG A 90 -0.08 8.51 18.36
C ARG A 90 -0.50 7.85 19.67
N SER A 91 0.06 6.70 20.01
CA SER A 91 -0.18 6.04 21.30
C SER A 91 0.74 6.50 22.44
N THR A 92 1.72 7.37 22.15
CA THR A 92 2.71 7.85 23.13
C THR A 92 2.19 9.06 23.94
N GLU A 93 2.82 9.33 25.07
CA GLU A 93 2.54 10.55 25.87
C GLU A 93 2.87 11.83 25.09
N GLN A 94 3.91 11.80 24.23
CA GLN A 94 4.29 12.94 23.40
C GLN A 94 3.15 13.38 22.47
N ALA A 95 2.40 12.45 21.92
CA ALA A 95 1.29 12.75 21.03
C ALA A 95 0.13 13.50 21.71
N LYS A 96 0.07 13.52 23.05
CA LYS A 96 -0.94 14.29 23.79
C LYS A 96 -0.66 15.80 23.77
N THR A 97 0.58 16.19 23.57
CA THR A 97 1.04 17.59 23.62
C THR A 97 1.56 18.12 22.30
N GLU A 98 1.90 17.23 21.35
CA GLU A 98 2.48 17.59 20.08
C GLU A 98 1.62 17.13 18.91
N THR A 99 1.74 17.85 17.80
CA THR A 99 1.19 17.48 16.50
C THR A 99 2.33 17.17 15.53
N GLN A 100 2.26 16.04 14.84
CA GLN A 100 3.26 15.64 13.85
C GLN A 100 2.64 15.29 12.50
N SER A 101 3.47 15.26 11.48
CA SER A 101 3.10 14.83 10.13
C SER A 101 4.15 13.86 9.60
N TRP A 102 3.70 12.71 9.15
CA TRP A 102 4.55 11.61 8.69
C TRP A 102 4.15 11.20 7.28
N THR A 103 5.15 11.11 6.40
CA THR A 103 4.93 10.57 5.05
C THR A 103 4.84 9.05 5.10
N ASN A 104 3.85 8.53 4.41
CA ASN A 104 3.61 7.10 4.24
C ASN A 104 3.48 6.80 2.74
N SER A 105 3.75 5.56 2.35
CA SER A 105 3.58 5.09 0.98
C SER A 105 2.79 3.79 0.97
N ILE A 106 1.85 3.68 0.03
CA ILE A 106 1.15 2.42 -0.25
C ILE A 106 1.04 2.24 -1.76
N SER A 107 1.21 1.00 -2.21
CA SER A 107 1.04 0.66 -3.62
C SER A 107 -0.23 -0.14 -3.83
N ILE A 108 -0.95 0.20 -4.89
CA ILE A 108 -2.09 -0.55 -5.42
C ILE A 108 -1.79 -0.98 -6.85
N PRO A 109 -2.49 -2.01 -7.39
CA PRO A 109 -2.37 -2.30 -8.81
C PRO A 109 -2.78 -1.08 -9.65
N TYR A 110 -2.09 -0.79 -10.75
CA TYR A 110 -2.36 0.39 -11.57
C TYR A 110 -3.71 0.26 -12.29
N PRO A 111 -4.68 1.15 -12.03
CA PRO A 111 -6.02 1.04 -12.59
C PRO A 111 -6.04 1.34 -14.10
N LYS A 112 -6.93 0.68 -14.85
CA LYS A 112 -7.16 0.93 -16.29
C LYS A 112 -8.13 2.07 -16.57
N ALA A 113 -8.96 2.43 -15.58
CA ALA A 113 -9.99 3.45 -15.67
C ALA A 113 -9.99 4.30 -14.38
N PRO A 114 -10.67 5.46 -14.36
CA PRO A 114 -10.79 6.27 -13.16
C PRO A 114 -11.35 5.51 -11.97
N VAL A 115 -10.71 5.68 -10.81
CA VAL A 115 -11.07 5.04 -9.55
C VAL A 115 -11.26 6.07 -8.45
N ILE A 116 -11.98 5.67 -7.41
CA ILE A 116 -12.06 6.41 -6.15
C ILE A 116 -11.27 5.62 -5.12
N ILE A 117 -10.29 6.24 -4.50
CA ILE A 117 -9.59 5.67 -3.35
C ILE A 117 -10.15 6.27 -2.06
N GLU A 118 -10.23 5.44 -1.05
CA GLU A 118 -10.54 5.83 0.32
C GLU A 118 -9.46 5.30 1.25
N ILE A 119 -8.92 6.16 2.11
CA ILE A 119 -8.09 5.75 3.25
C ILE A 119 -8.97 5.93 4.48
N THR A 120 -9.14 4.85 5.23
CA THR A 120 -9.88 4.83 6.48
C THR A 120 -8.95 4.48 7.63
N ALA A 121 -9.26 4.95 8.82
CA ALA A 121 -8.57 4.59 10.06
C ALA A 121 -9.53 3.97 11.05
N ARG A 122 -9.03 2.99 11.80
CA ARG A 122 -9.77 2.42 12.91
C ARG A 122 -9.84 3.41 14.07
N ASP A 123 -11.05 3.73 14.47
CA ASP A 123 -11.26 4.54 15.66
C ASP A 123 -11.16 3.67 16.93
N LYS A 124 -10.49 4.19 17.95
CA LYS A 124 -10.27 3.47 19.23
C LYS A 124 -11.53 3.39 20.08
N ALA A 125 -12.47 4.31 19.90
CA ALA A 125 -13.68 4.38 20.72
C ALA A 125 -14.73 3.34 20.32
N ASP A 126 -14.90 3.11 19.02
CA ASP A 126 -15.92 2.20 18.49
C ASP A 126 -15.34 1.00 17.70
N MET A 127 -14.02 0.98 17.51
CA MET A 127 -13.29 -0.04 16.73
C MET A 127 -13.75 -0.15 15.26
N GLN A 128 -14.43 0.87 14.74
CA GLN A 128 -14.88 0.94 13.35
C GLN A 128 -13.89 1.73 12.50
N PHE A 129 -13.94 1.51 11.18
CA PHE A 129 -13.13 2.28 10.23
C PHE A 129 -13.86 3.55 9.83
N HIS A 130 -13.24 4.69 10.09
CA HIS A 130 -13.71 6.02 9.72
C HIS A 130 -12.92 6.59 8.58
N LEU A 131 -13.59 7.28 7.67
CA LEU A 131 -12.99 7.88 6.48
C LEU A 131 -12.04 9.03 6.86
N LEU A 132 -10.78 8.94 6.43
CA LEU A 132 -9.79 10.02 6.54
C LEU A 132 -9.60 10.78 5.24
N LEU A 133 -9.59 10.05 4.12
CA LEU A 133 -9.32 10.61 2.79
C LEU A 133 -10.18 9.89 1.77
N LYS A 134 -10.78 10.70 0.87
CA LYS A 134 -11.44 10.22 -0.34
C LYS A 134 -10.95 11.02 -1.52
N GLN A 135 -10.40 10.36 -2.53
CA GLN A 135 -9.83 11.00 -3.71
C GLN A 135 -10.17 10.21 -4.97
N GLU A 136 -10.58 10.94 -5.99
CA GLU A 136 -10.67 10.40 -7.34
C GLU A 136 -9.29 10.43 -8.00
N ILE A 137 -8.93 9.33 -8.67
CA ILE A 137 -7.69 9.21 -9.45
C ILE A 137 -8.04 8.79 -10.87
N ASP A 138 -7.66 9.63 -11.82
CA ASP A 138 -7.66 9.30 -13.24
C ASP A 138 -6.27 8.75 -13.60
N PRO A 139 -6.16 7.48 -14.07
CA PRO A 139 -4.88 6.91 -14.46
C PRO A 139 -4.21 7.62 -15.66
N ALA A 140 -4.96 8.42 -16.42
CA ALA A 140 -4.41 9.24 -17.51
C ALA A 140 -3.90 10.61 -17.03
N SER A 141 -4.07 10.95 -15.75
CA SER A 141 -3.68 12.25 -15.21
C SER A 141 -2.20 12.56 -15.42
N ILE A 142 -1.90 13.81 -15.81
CA ILE A 142 -0.53 14.32 -15.92
C ILE A 142 0.15 14.50 -14.56
N PHE A 143 -0.61 14.51 -13.47
CA PHE A 143 -0.08 14.62 -12.10
C PHE A 143 0.46 13.28 -11.56
N ILE A 144 0.32 12.19 -12.31
CA ILE A 144 0.99 10.94 -11.97
C ILE A 144 2.42 11.00 -12.50
N ASP A 145 3.40 10.94 -11.61
CA ASP A 145 4.82 10.87 -11.96
C ASP A 145 5.12 9.55 -12.70
N ARG A 146 5.61 9.67 -13.93
CA ARG A 146 6.05 8.55 -14.80
C ARG A 146 7.54 8.65 -15.12
N GLY A 147 8.28 9.46 -14.34
CA GLY A 147 9.72 9.60 -14.49
C GLY A 147 10.46 8.28 -14.24
N LYS A 148 11.65 8.15 -14.84
CA LYS A 148 12.49 6.98 -14.62
C LYS A 148 12.82 6.83 -13.13
N LEU A 149 12.66 5.62 -12.60
CA LEU A 149 13.15 5.28 -11.27
C LEU A 149 14.68 5.27 -11.29
N LYS A 150 15.28 5.66 -10.18
CA LYS A 150 16.71 5.47 -9.97
C LYS A 150 17.00 3.97 -10.01
N GLU A 151 17.90 3.57 -10.89
CA GLU A 151 18.37 2.19 -10.92
C GLU A 151 19.26 1.94 -9.69
N ASN A 152 18.89 0.91 -8.93
CA ASN A 152 19.70 0.42 -7.82
C ASN A 152 20.36 -0.89 -8.24
N ARG A 153 21.57 -1.14 -7.73
CA ARG A 153 22.24 -2.42 -7.92
C ARG A 153 21.50 -3.49 -7.11
N ILE A 154 20.89 -4.45 -7.81
CA ILE A 154 20.16 -5.57 -7.20
C ILE A 154 20.87 -6.86 -7.55
N THR A 155 21.16 -7.68 -6.55
CA THR A 155 21.71 -9.03 -6.72
C THR A 155 20.65 -10.07 -6.31
N LYS A 156 20.19 -10.89 -7.25
CA LYS A 156 19.32 -12.02 -6.93
C LYS A 156 20.11 -13.09 -6.22
N ILE A 157 19.69 -13.45 -5.02
CA ILE A 157 20.28 -14.53 -4.23
C ILE A 157 19.53 -15.83 -4.48
N GLN A 158 18.19 -15.77 -4.51
CA GLN A 158 17.31 -16.91 -4.74
C GLN A 158 16.10 -16.48 -5.57
N TYR A 159 15.57 -17.39 -6.38
CA TYR A 159 14.36 -17.17 -7.16
C TYR A 159 13.51 -18.43 -7.20
N ASN A 160 12.30 -18.35 -6.65
CA ASN A 160 11.37 -19.48 -6.55
C ASN A 160 10.07 -19.27 -7.32
N GLY A 161 10.03 -18.29 -8.23
CA GLY A 161 8.88 -17.99 -9.06
C GLY A 161 8.46 -16.52 -9.02
N ASP A 162 7.29 -16.24 -9.62
CA ASP A 162 6.76 -14.89 -9.75
C ASP A 162 6.33 -14.30 -8.39
N SER A 163 6.64 -13.03 -8.15
CA SER A 163 6.33 -12.28 -6.93
C SER A 163 4.82 -12.21 -6.62
N SER A 164 3.96 -12.30 -7.62
CA SER A 164 2.51 -12.32 -7.42
C SER A 164 1.99 -13.54 -6.66
N GLY A 165 2.79 -14.61 -6.58
CA GLY A 165 2.44 -15.85 -5.89
C GLY A 165 3.44 -16.30 -4.82
N LYS A 166 4.45 -15.47 -4.51
CA LYS A 166 5.51 -15.77 -3.56
C LYS A 166 5.78 -14.59 -2.63
N VAL A 167 6.47 -14.85 -1.55
CA VAL A 167 6.97 -13.82 -0.64
C VAL A 167 8.34 -13.39 -1.12
N ASP A 168 8.51 -12.08 -1.32
CA ASP A 168 9.80 -11.48 -1.64
C ASP A 168 10.52 -11.07 -0.34
N LEU A 169 11.79 -11.43 -0.24
CA LEU A 169 12.68 -10.97 0.82
C LEU A 169 13.73 -10.03 0.22
N VAL A 170 13.88 -8.88 0.82
CA VAL A 170 14.89 -7.88 0.41
C VAL A 170 15.84 -7.65 1.57
N PHE A 171 17.13 -7.88 1.33
CA PHE A 171 18.19 -7.49 2.25
C PHE A 171 18.74 -6.12 1.83
N LEU A 172 18.68 -5.17 2.73
CA LEU A 172 19.26 -3.84 2.54
C LEU A 172 20.63 -3.80 3.20
N ALA A 173 21.66 -3.43 2.43
CA ALA A 173 23.00 -3.29 2.95
C ALA A 173 23.07 -2.08 3.89
N GLU A 174 23.38 -2.30 5.16
CA GLU A 174 23.72 -1.28 6.13
C GLU A 174 25.09 -1.63 6.76
N GLY A 175 25.96 -0.63 6.91
CA GLY A 175 27.32 -0.84 7.42
C GLY A 175 28.31 -1.46 6.44
N TYR A 176 27.94 -1.60 5.16
CA TYR A 176 28.85 -2.01 4.08
C TYR A 176 29.18 -0.83 3.16
N THR A 177 30.43 -0.74 2.74
CA THR A 177 30.84 0.20 1.70
C THR A 177 30.47 -0.30 0.30
N ALA A 178 30.56 0.56 -0.71
CA ALA A 178 30.31 0.18 -2.10
C ALA A 178 31.22 -0.95 -2.59
N ASP A 179 32.45 -1.03 -2.09
CA ASP A 179 33.44 -2.04 -2.47
C ASP A 179 33.23 -3.38 -1.75
N GLU A 180 32.42 -3.40 -0.70
CA GLU A 180 32.11 -4.62 0.09
C GLU A 180 30.85 -5.36 -0.39
N GLN A 181 30.37 -5.08 -1.60
CA GLN A 181 29.18 -5.73 -2.15
C GLN A 181 29.26 -7.26 -2.21
N GLU A 182 30.45 -7.80 -2.54
CA GLU A 182 30.65 -9.25 -2.57
C GLU A 182 30.55 -9.87 -1.18
N LYS A 183 31.11 -9.19 -0.18
CA LYS A 183 30.98 -9.58 1.23
C LYS A 183 29.53 -9.55 1.67
N PHE A 184 28.79 -8.45 1.38
CA PHE A 184 27.38 -8.33 1.69
C PHE A 184 26.55 -9.49 1.10
N VAL A 185 26.76 -9.80 -0.19
CA VAL A 185 26.06 -10.91 -0.86
C VAL A 185 26.40 -12.27 -0.22
N ALA A 186 27.68 -12.48 0.15
CA ALA A 186 28.09 -13.70 0.84
C ALA A 186 27.46 -13.83 2.22
N ASP A 187 27.37 -12.74 2.96
CA ASP A 187 26.75 -12.71 4.28
C ASP A 187 25.21 -12.94 4.17
N ALA A 188 24.54 -12.28 3.22
CA ALA A 188 23.10 -12.46 2.98
C ALA A 188 22.73 -13.91 2.54
N LYS A 189 23.64 -14.63 1.89
CA LYS A 189 23.42 -16.06 1.51
C LYS A 189 23.47 -17.03 2.67
N ARG A 190 23.93 -16.61 3.85
CA ARG A 190 24.00 -17.47 5.05
C ARG A 190 22.68 -17.53 5.81
N PHE A 191 21.73 -16.64 5.50
CA PHE A 191 20.38 -16.62 6.05
C PHE A 191 19.41 -17.36 5.12
#